data_b3eb0b4b5b97bd9f5844356969a31bf6
#
_entry.id   b3eb0b4b5b97bd9f5844356969a31bf6
#
_cell.length_a   1.000
_cell.length_b   1.000
_cell.length_c   1.000
_cell.angle_alpha   90.00
_cell.angle_beta   90.00
_cell.angle_gamma   90.00
#
_symmetry.space_group_name_H-M   'P 1'
#
loop_
_entity.id
_entity.type
_entity.pdbx_description
1 polymer ?
#
loop_
_entity_poly.entity_id
_entity_poly.type
_entity_poly.pdbx_seq_one_letter_code
_entity_poly.pdbx_strand_id
1 'polypeptide(L)'
;MKELNRREFLTLTGASVAMLALAACGSTPSTPPAVPTNGEEAKVLEAIKKYRAAAGVEEQITLDNGLKDAVEIVAEIAKGERKYEESIEDLGKIMSRYIDLSAPIGIAVDIDSGNMMPVCVYLEDAEKMAQNLPLQVDDGAKEDLKSASLIAIQLFEYGGVKYWVAVVAKGKVTP
;
A
#
# COMPACT_ATOMS: atom_id res chain seq x y z
N MET A 1 -22.11 -7.65 36.09
CA MET A 1 -20.91 -7.92 35.27
C MET A 1 -20.96 -9.38 34.87
N LYS A 2 -21.09 -9.70 33.56
CA LYS A 2 -21.08 -11.09 33.08
C LYS A 2 -19.60 -11.54 32.99
N GLU A 3 -19.27 -12.59 33.70
CA GLU A 3 -17.96 -13.22 33.60
C GLU A 3 -17.80 -13.85 32.21
N LEU A 4 -16.81 -13.41 31.44
CA LEU A 4 -16.44 -14.01 30.17
C LEU A 4 -15.91 -15.43 30.42
N ASN A 5 -16.57 -16.40 29.80
CA ASN A 5 -16.25 -17.81 29.95
C ASN A 5 -14.90 -18.09 29.23
N ARG A 6 -14.05 -18.96 29.83
CA ARG A 6 -12.71 -19.34 29.31
C ARG A 6 -12.69 -19.78 27.83
N ARG A 7 -13.81 -20.23 27.31
CA ARG A 7 -13.96 -20.60 25.89
C ARG A 7 -14.04 -19.40 24.95
N GLU A 8 -14.64 -18.27 25.40
CA GLU A 8 -14.72 -17.04 24.60
C GLU A 8 -13.39 -16.31 24.54
N PHE A 9 -12.57 -16.41 25.59
CA PHE A 9 -11.21 -15.88 25.60
C PHE A 9 -10.30 -16.59 24.63
N LEU A 10 -10.43 -17.92 24.49
CA LEU A 10 -9.60 -18.72 23.55
C LEU A 10 -9.97 -18.51 22.07
N THR A 11 -11.21 -18.12 21.78
CA THR A 11 -11.62 -17.79 20.40
C THR A 11 -11.14 -16.40 19.97
N LEU A 12 -11.00 -15.45 20.90
CA LEU A 12 -10.44 -14.11 20.59
C LEU A 12 -8.91 -14.14 20.43
N THR A 13 -8.21 -15.02 21.15
CA THR A 13 -6.74 -15.16 21.05
C THR A 13 -6.30 -16.13 19.94
N GLY A 14 -7.18 -17.00 19.47
CA GLY A 14 -6.86 -17.99 18.43
C GLY A 14 -6.63 -17.39 17.04
N ALA A 15 -7.17 -16.21 16.74
CA ALA A 15 -7.00 -15.55 15.44
C ALA A 15 -5.66 -14.81 15.30
N SER A 16 -5.00 -14.48 16.40
CA SER A 16 -3.73 -13.74 16.39
C SER A 16 -2.48 -14.62 16.39
N VAL A 17 -2.60 -15.90 16.70
CA VAL A 17 -1.44 -16.81 16.84
C VAL A 17 -1.11 -17.56 15.54
N ALA A 18 -2.04 -17.63 14.58
CA ALA A 18 -1.81 -18.32 13.31
C ALA A 18 -0.84 -17.58 12.36
N MET A 19 -0.53 -16.30 12.60
CA MET A 19 0.43 -15.53 11.79
C MET A 19 1.89 -15.64 12.25
N LEU A 20 2.18 -16.23 13.41
CA LEU A 20 3.55 -16.33 13.93
C LEU A 20 4.25 -17.66 13.63
N ALA A 21 3.56 -18.64 13.06
CA ALA A 21 4.10 -19.97 12.84
C ALA A 21 4.83 -20.17 11.49
N LEU A 22 4.86 -19.17 10.60
CA LEU A 22 5.55 -19.26 9.30
C LEU A 22 6.96 -18.62 9.29
N ALA A 23 7.44 -18.13 10.43
CA ALA A 23 8.74 -17.45 10.53
C ALA A 23 9.90 -18.37 10.98
N ALA A 24 9.75 -19.69 10.97
CA ALA A 24 10.74 -20.63 11.50
C ALA A 24 11.45 -21.46 10.44
N CYS A 25 11.78 -20.88 9.27
CA CYS A 25 12.79 -21.45 8.37
C CYS A 25 13.73 -20.35 7.90
N GLY A 26 14.82 -20.28 8.58
CA GLY A 26 16.12 -19.67 8.32
C GLY A 26 16.27 -18.66 7.21
N SER A 27 16.40 -17.37 7.60
CA SER A 27 17.32 -16.40 7.02
C SER A 27 17.06 -15.02 7.62
N THR A 28 18.13 -14.30 8.05
CA THR A 28 18.26 -12.86 8.37
C THR A 28 17.09 -12.16 9.09
N PRO A 29 17.34 -11.22 10.00
CA PRO A 29 16.30 -10.49 10.70
C PRO A 29 15.47 -9.65 9.72
N SER A 30 14.47 -10.26 9.11
CA SER A 30 13.48 -9.56 8.32
C SER A 30 12.60 -8.76 9.27
N THR A 31 12.55 -7.44 9.08
CA THR A 31 11.53 -6.57 9.69
C THR A 31 10.18 -7.26 9.55
N PRO A 32 9.39 -7.40 10.63
CA PRO A 32 8.07 -8.00 10.53
C PRO A 32 7.28 -7.34 9.41
N PRO A 33 6.45 -8.10 8.65
CA PRO A 33 5.61 -7.50 7.63
C PRO A 33 4.77 -6.39 8.25
N ALA A 34 4.67 -5.25 7.56
CA ALA A 34 3.85 -4.15 7.99
C ALA A 34 2.40 -4.59 8.11
N VAL A 35 1.77 -4.26 9.22
CA VAL A 35 0.33 -4.47 9.40
C VAL A 35 -0.37 -3.19 8.93
N PRO A 36 -1.48 -3.28 8.17
CA PRO A 36 -2.24 -2.10 7.79
C PRO A 36 -2.58 -1.26 9.02
N THR A 37 -2.35 0.04 8.97
CA THR A 37 -2.61 0.94 10.10
C THR A 37 -4.10 1.16 10.34
N ASN A 38 -4.93 0.86 9.32
CA ASN A 38 -6.38 0.89 9.43
C ASN A 38 -7.04 -0.20 8.54
N GLY A 39 -8.30 -0.52 8.83
CA GLY A 39 -9.06 -1.54 8.09
C GLY A 39 -9.36 -1.16 6.64
N GLU A 40 -9.31 0.12 6.29
CA GLU A 40 -9.58 0.62 4.93
C GLU A 40 -8.36 0.40 4.03
N GLU A 41 -7.14 0.63 4.52
CA GLU A 41 -5.89 0.28 3.79
C GLU A 41 -5.83 -1.22 3.51
N ALA A 42 -6.27 -2.06 4.45
CA ALA A 42 -6.37 -3.49 4.24
C ALA A 42 -7.32 -3.86 3.09
N LYS A 43 -8.43 -3.13 2.93
CA LYS A 43 -9.36 -3.33 1.80
C LYS A 43 -8.74 -2.93 0.46
N VAL A 44 -7.95 -1.86 0.41
CA VAL A 44 -7.20 -1.48 -0.80
C VAL A 44 -6.19 -2.57 -1.16
N LEU A 45 -5.43 -3.06 -0.17
CA LEU A 45 -4.49 -4.17 -0.40
C LEU A 45 -5.21 -5.44 -0.89
N GLU A 46 -6.36 -5.77 -0.32
CA GLU A 46 -7.17 -6.90 -0.77
C GLU A 46 -7.64 -6.72 -2.22
N ALA A 47 -8.10 -5.52 -2.59
CA ALA A 47 -8.49 -5.21 -3.96
C ALA A 47 -7.33 -5.35 -4.94
N ILE A 48 -6.14 -4.88 -4.57
CA ILE A 48 -4.91 -5.03 -5.38
C ILE A 48 -4.56 -6.52 -5.53
N LYS A 49 -4.63 -7.32 -4.46
CA LYS A 49 -4.40 -8.77 -4.52
C LYS A 49 -5.39 -9.47 -5.44
N LYS A 50 -6.68 -9.12 -5.38
CA LYS A 50 -7.72 -9.65 -6.29
C LYS A 50 -7.43 -9.28 -7.75
N TYR A 51 -7.06 -8.02 -8.01
CA TYR A 51 -6.66 -7.57 -9.34
C TYR A 51 -5.48 -8.38 -9.88
N ARG A 52 -4.42 -8.57 -9.07
CA ARG A 52 -3.24 -9.38 -9.44
C ARG A 52 -3.60 -10.82 -9.75
N ALA A 53 -4.41 -11.46 -8.90
CA ALA A 53 -4.88 -12.83 -9.11
C ALA A 53 -5.69 -12.96 -10.41
N ALA A 54 -6.57 -12.00 -10.72
CA ALA A 54 -7.31 -11.96 -11.97
C ALA A 54 -6.40 -11.77 -13.20
N ALA A 55 -5.24 -11.12 -13.01
CA ALA A 55 -4.20 -10.97 -14.05
C ALA A 55 -3.23 -12.16 -14.13
N GLY A 56 -3.46 -13.23 -13.35
CA GLY A 56 -2.62 -14.43 -13.34
C GLY A 56 -1.30 -14.30 -12.58
N VAL A 57 -1.18 -13.30 -11.68
CA VAL A 57 0.01 -13.09 -10.85
C VAL A 57 -0.14 -13.86 -9.54
N GLU A 58 0.71 -14.85 -9.32
CA GLU A 58 0.71 -15.71 -8.12
C GLU A 58 1.64 -15.18 -7.01
N GLU A 59 2.65 -14.36 -7.36
CA GLU A 59 3.60 -13.82 -6.39
C GLU A 59 2.89 -12.95 -5.35
N GLN A 60 3.36 -13.09 -4.11
CA GLN A 60 2.82 -12.34 -2.98
C GLN A 60 3.25 -10.87 -3.05
N ILE A 61 2.32 -9.96 -2.75
CA ILE A 61 2.63 -8.56 -2.47
C ILE A 61 2.41 -8.30 -0.99
N THR A 62 3.38 -7.69 -0.32
CA THR A 62 3.37 -7.46 1.12
C THR A 62 3.55 -5.99 1.46
N LEU A 63 2.91 -5.54 2.54
CA LEU A 63 3.11 -4.19 3.05
C LEU A 63 4.54 -4.02 3.55
N ASP A 64 5.15 -2.88 3.23
CA ASP A 64 6.49 -2.52 3.67
C ASP A 64 6.49 -1.16 4.40
N ASN A 65 6.90 -1.17 5.68
CA ASN A 65 6.96 0.04 6.50
C ASN A 65 7.98 1.07 5.99
N GLY A 66 9.03 0.63 5.30
CA GLY A 66 10.04 1.54 4.78
C GLY A 66 9.55 2.36 3.57
N LEU A 67 8.45 1.95 2.93
CA LEU A 67 7.78 2.72 1.87
C LEU A 67 6.72 3.68 2.41
N LYS A 68 6.39 3.60 3.71
CA LYS A 68 5.30 4.39 4.29
C LYS A 68 5.55 5.89 4.18
N ASP A 69 6.76 6.33 4.49
CA ASP A 69 7.13 7.74 4.39
C ASP A 69 6.94 8.28 2.95
N ALA A 70 7.18 7.43 1.94
CA ALA A 70 6.99 7.84 0.54
C ALA A 70 5.52 8.10 0.21
N VAL A 71 4.60 7.23 0.63
CA VAL A 71 3.17 7.43 0.37
C VAL A 71 2.59 8.57 1.20
N GLU A 72 3.10 8.83 2.41
CA GLU A 72 2.72 9.98 3.22
C GLU A 72 3.12 11.29 2.54
N ILE A 73 4.37 11.41 2.08
CA ILE A 73 4.86 12.57 1.31
C ILE A 73 4.01 12.81 0.06
N VAL A 74 3.71 11.75 -0.69
CA VAL A 74 2.90 11.85 -1.91
C VAL A 74 1.47 12.30 -1.60
N ALA A 75 0.85 11.79 -0.53
CA ALA A 75 -0.47 12.21 -0.10
C ALA A 75 -0.49 13.68 0.33
N GLU A 76 0.54 14.17 1.03
CA GLU A 76 0.69 15.58 1.39
C GLU A 76 0.81 16.48 0.17
N ILE A 77 1.58 16.06 -0.85
CA ILE A 77 1.71 16.81 -2.11
C ILE A 77 0.35 16.85 -2.84
N ALA A 78 -0.35 15.72 -2.92
CA ALA A 78 -1.66 15.63 -3.58
C ALA A 78 -2.75 16.48 -2.90
N LYS A 79 -2.62 16.71 -1.58
CA LYS A 79 -3.48 17.62 -0.81
C LYS A 79 -3.07 19.11 -0.92
N GLY A 80 -1.90 19.38 -1.50
CA GLY A 80 -1.32 20.74 -1.54
C GLY A 80 -0.71 21.19 -0.21
N GLU A 81 -0.48 20.28 0.73
CA GLU A 81 0.12 20.54 2.05
C GLU A 81 1.64 20.60 1.99
N ARG A 82 2.23 20.03 0.94
CA ARG A 82 3.67 19.99 0.70
C ARG A 82 3.98 20.21 -0.78
N LYS A 83 5.11 20.88 -1.10
CA LYS A 83 5.55 21.04 -2.48
C LYS A 83 6.41 19.85 -2.94
N TYR A 84 6.27 19.50 -4.20
CA TYR A 84 7.08 18.43 -4.79
C TYR A 84 8.59 18.73 -4.71
N GLU A 85 8.99 19.96 -5.04
CA GLU A 85 10.39 20.37 -5.06
C GLU A 85 11.07 20.23 -3.68
N GLU A 86 10.31 20.48 -2.60
CA GLU A 86 10.79 20.36 -1.22
C GLU A 86 10.92 18.88 -0.78
N SER A 87 10.33 17.97 -1.54
CA SER A 87 10.24 16.54 -1.22
C SER A 87 11.25 15.69 -1.98
N ILE A 88 11.90 16.22 -3.01
CA ILE A 88 12.79 15.47 -3.93
C ILE A 88 13.92 14.77 -3.17
N GLU A 89 14.54 15.44 -2.19
CA GLU A 89 15.65 14.86 -1.43
C GLU A 89 15.18 13.68 -0.56
N ASP A 90 14.04 13.83 0.12
CA ASP A 90 13.50 12.78 0.99
C ASP A 90 13.03 11.58 0.18
N LEU A 91 12.32 11.82 -0.92
CA LEU A 91 11.92 10.75 -1.86
C LEU A 91 13.15 10.05 -2.45
N GLY A 92 14.18 10.80 -2.83
CA GLY A 92 15.45 10.24 -3.34
C GLY A 92 16.14 9.32 -2.33
N LYS A 93 16.15 9.67 -1.04
CA LYS A 93 16.68 8.83 0.03
C LYS A 93 15.89 7.52 0.19
N ILE A 94 14.57 7.58 0.00
CA ILE A 94 13.73 6.39 0.07
C ILE A 94 13.98 5.53 -1.17
N MET A 95 13.94 6.13 -2.37
CA MET A 95 14.16 5.44 -3.65
C MET A 95 15.45 4.64 -3.68
N SER A 96 16.54 5.19 -3.12
CA SER A 96 17.85 4.52 -3.10
C SER A 96 17.89 3.20 -2.32
N ARG A 97 16.88 2.89 -1.52
CA ARG A 97 16.77 1.66 -0.72
C ARG A 97 16.00 0.54 -1.43
N TYR A 98 15.40 0.83 -2.58
CA TYR A 98 14.49 -0.11 -3.25
C TYR A 98 14.91 -0.38 -4.69
N ILE A 99 14.57 -1.56 -5.15
CA ILE A 99 14.73 -2.00 -6.53
C ILE A 99 13.43 -1.71 -7.26
N ASP A 100 13.52 -0.99 -8.39
CA ASP A 100 12.38 -0.66 -9.25
C ASP A 100 11.19 -0.10 -8.44
N LEU A 101 11.45 0.99 -7.71
CA LEU A 101 10.39 1.74 -7.04
C LEU A 101 9.52 2.42 -8.10
N SER A 102 8.21 2.20 -8.03
CA SER A 102 7.24 2.80 -8.96
C SER A 102 7.12 4.32 -8.79
N ALA A 103 6.62 4.97 -9.82
CA ALA A 103 5.95 6.25 -9.64
C ALA A 103 4.75 6.08 -8.69
N PRO A 104 4.26 7.17 -8.04
CA PRO A 104 3.07 7.09 -7.20
C PRO A 104 1.85 6.63 -8.02
N ILE A 105 1.20 5.57 -7.54
CA ILE A 105 -0.03 5.04 -8.14
C ILE A 105 -1.21 5.72 -7.47
N GLY A 106 -2.16 6.21 -8.26
CA GLY A 106 -3.34 6.91 -7.75
C GLY A 106 -3.22 8.43 -7.76
N ILE A 107 -2.16 8.94 -8.37
CA ILE A 107 -1.90 10.37 -8.56
C ILE A 107 -1.76 10.65 -10.07
N ALA A 108 -2.47 11.65 -10.55
CA ALA A 108 -2.20 12.25 -11.86
C ALA A 108 -1.33 13.50 -11.69
N VAL A 109 -0.35 13.66 -12.56
CA VAL A 109 0.51 14.85 -12.59
C VAL A 109 0.04 15.73 -13.73
N ASP A 110 -0.30 16.97 -13.42
CA ASP A 110 -0.50 18.01 -14.42
C ASP A 110 0.87 18.51 -14.89
N ILE A 111 1.24 18.16 -16.10
CA ILE A 111 2.55 18.44 -16.68
C ILE A 111 2.81 19.95 -16.79
N ASP A 112 1.77 20.74 -17.01
CA ASP A 112 1.91 22.19 -17.25
C ASP A 112 2.13 22.97 -15.95
N SER A 113 1.44 22.56 -14.87
CA SER A 113 1.53 23.23 -13.56
C SER A 113 2.45 22.52 -12.57
N GLY A 114 2.83 21.26 -12.83
CA GLY A 114 3.54 20.42 -11.87
C GLY A 114 2.69 19.96 -10.68
N ASN A 115 1.39 20.26 -10.69
CA ASN A 115 0.48 19.88 -9.62
C ASN A 115 0.17 18.40 -9.65
N MET A 116 0.06 17.79 -8.48
CA MET A 116 -0.38 16.42 -8.32
C MET A 116 -1.84 16.39 -7.88
N MET A 117 -2.66 15.56 -8.54
CA MET A 117 -4.08 15.43 -8.23
C MET A 117 -4.42 13.97 -7.92
N PRO A 118 -5.21 13.70 -6.88
CA PRO A 118 -5.65 12.34 -6.59
C PRO A 118 -6.66 11.86 -7.64
N VAL A 119 -6.50 10.61 -8.08
CA VAL A 119 -7.39 10.00 -9.09
C VAL A 119 -8.01 8.68 -8.64
N CYS A 120 -7.39 7.96 -7.72
CA CYS A 120 -7.89 6.68 -7.24
C CYS A 120 -8.84 6.86 -6.06
N VAL A 121 -10.14 6.83 -6.35
CA VAL A 121 -11.19 6.93 -5.33
C VAL A 121 -11.28 5.63 -4.53
N TYR A 122 -11.35 5.77 -3.20
CA TYR A 122 -11.57 4.65 -2.30
C TYR A 122 -13.02 4.16 -2.37
N LEU A 123 -13.19 2.86 -2.52
CA LEU A 123 -14.47 2.18 -2.41
C LEU A 123 -14.44 1.20 -1.23
N GLU A 124 -15.49 1.16 -0.42
CA GLU A 124 -15.54 0.29 0.77
C GLU A 124 -15.54 -1.22 0.43
N ASP A 125 -16.09 -1.57 -0.74
CA ASP A 125 -16.17 -2.93 -1.24
C ASP A 125 -14.93 -3.27 -2.06
N ALA A 126 -14.09 -4.18 -1.53
CA ALA A 126 -12.83 -4.57 -2.16
C ALA A 126 -13.02 -5.25 -3.54
N GLU A 127 -14.15 -5.93 -3.78
CA GLU A 127 -14.44 -6.53 -5.07
C GLU A 127 -14.71 -5.46 -6.13
N LYS A 128 -15.57 -4.49 -5.80
CA LYS A 128 -15.85 -3.34 -6.67
C LYS A 128 -14.59 -2.51 -6.90
N MET A 129 -13.77 -2.35 -5.87
CA MET A 129 -12.51 -1.63 -6.00
C MET A 129 -11.56 -2.36 -6.97
N ALA A 130 -11.42 -3.68 -6.86
CA ALA A 130 -10.60 -4.48 -7.77
C ALA A 130 -11.07 -4.38 -9.22
N GLN A 131 -12.39 -4.38 -9.46
CA GLN A 131 -12.98 -4.23 -10.79
C GLN A 131 -12.77 -2.81 -11.38
N ASN A 132 -12.77 -1.78 -10.53
CA ASN A 132 -12.55 -0.40 -10.95
C ASN A 132 -11.07 0.00 -11.07
N LEU A 133 -10.16 -0.70 -10.41
CA LEU A 133 -8.74 -0.38 -10.39
C LEU A 133 -8.15 -0.20 -11.80
N PRO A 134 -8.40 -1.08 -12.79
CA PRO A 134 -7.89 -0.90 -14.16
C PRO A 134 -8.39 0.35 -14.88
N LEU A 135 -9.48 0.95 -14.40
CA LEU A 135 -10.05 2.18 -14.96
C LEU A 135 -9.49 3.43 -14.30
N GLN A 136 -8.93 3.30 -13.09
CA GLN A 136 -8.41 4.41 -12.30
C GLN A 136 -6.90 4.60 -12.43
N VAL A 137 -6.18 3.59 -12.93
CA VAL A 137 -4.72 3.63 -13.08
C VAL A 137 -4.31 3.47 -14.53
N ASP A 138 -3.19 4.08 -14.90
CA ASP A 138 -2.61 3.94 -16.24
C ASP A 138 -1.95 2.57 -16.46
N ASP A 139 -1.48 2.32 -17.67
CA ASP A 139 -0.89 1.03 -18.02
C ASP A 139 0.46 0.80 -17.34
N GLY A 140 1.24 1.86 -17.08
CA GLY A 140 2.50 1.77 -16.32
C GLY A 140 2.23 1.31 -14.90
N ALA A 141 1.29 1.94 -14.20
CA ALA A 141 0.89 1.56 -12.86
C ALA A 141 0.31 0.13 -12.79
N LYS A 142 -0.38 -0.33 -13.85
CA LYS A 142 -0.85 -1.73 -13.95
C LYS A 142 0.31 -2.72 -13.98
N GLU A 143 1.35 -2.43 -14.76
CA GLU A 143 2.54 -3.29 -14.84
C GLU A 143 3.35 -3.25 -13.54
N ASP A 144 3.50 -2.07 -12.92
CA ASP A 144 4.13 -1.93 -11.62
C ASP A 144 3.41 -2.75 -10.55
N LEU A 145 2.07 -2.66 -10.48
CA LEU A 145 1.26 -3.46 -9.56
C LEU A 145 1.41 -4.96 -9.78
N LYS A 146 1.57 -5.43 -11.02
CA LYS A 146 1.75 -6.86 -11.32
C LYS A 146 3.13 -7.35 -10.91
N SER A 147 4.19 -6.55 -11.14
CA SER A 147 5.58 -6.97 -10.94
C SER A 147 6.11 -6.75 -9.53
N ALA A 148 5.39 -6.00 -8.70
CA ALA A 148 5.82 -5.65 -7.35
C ALA A 148 5.71 -6.79 -6.34
N SER A 149 6.62 -6.80 -5.36
CA SER A 149 6.55 -7.66 -4.17
C SER A 149 6.31 -6.87 -2.87
N LEU A 150 6.59 -5.57 -2.89
CA LEU A 150 6.44 -4.67 -1.75
C LEU A 150 5.49 -3.53 -2.10
N ILE A 151 4.69 -3.08 -1.12
CA ILE A 151 3.74 -1.98 -1.28
C ILE A 151 3.60 -1.18 0.01
N ALA A 152 3.42 0.12 -0.11
CA ALA A 152 2.79 0.93 0.92
C ALA A 152 1.54 1.62 0.35
N ILE A 153 0.55 1.82 1.20
CA ILE A 153 -0.75 2.42 0.85
C ILE A 153 -1.05 3.49 1.87
N GLN A 154 -1.56 4.62 1.40
CA GLN A 154 -2.07 5.70 2.23
C GLN A 154 -3.46 6.10 1.75
N LEU A 155 -4.42 6.18 2.68
CA LEU A 155 -5.70 6.82 2.42
C LEU A 155 -5.67 8.26 2.91
N PHE A 156 -6.33 9.13 2.16
CA PHE A 156 -6.48 10.54 2.54
C PHE A 156 -7.78 11.10 1.97
N GLU A 157 -8.23 12.21 2.53
CA GLU A 157 -9.41 12.93 2.07
C GLU A 157 -8.99 14.21 1.34
N TYR A 158 -9.62 14.47 0.20
CA TYR A 158 -9.43 15.68 -0.58
C TYR A 158 -10.77 16.11 -1.18
N GLY A 159 -11.18 17.36 -0.93
CA GLY A 159 -12.46 17.87 -1.43
C GLY A 159 -13.69 17.09 -0.96
N GLY A 160 -13.65 16.48 0.23
CA GLY A 160 -14.74 15.66 0.78
C GLY A 160 -14.87 14.27 0.15
N VAL A 161 -13.90 13.86 -0.67
CA VAL A 161 -13.83 12.52 -1.27
C VAL A 161 -12.62 11.80 -0.71
N LYS A 162 -12.77 10.52 -0.40
CA LYS A 162 -11.68 9.68 0.08
C LYS A 162 -10.95 9.04 -1.10
N TYR A 163 -9.64 9.22 -1.12
CA TYR A 163 -8.74 8.68 -2.14
C TYR A 163 -7.71 7.75 -1.51
N TRP A 164 -7.08 6.94 -2.33
CA TRP A 164 -5.90 6.18 -1.95
C TRP A 164 -4.74 6.44 -2.90
N VAL A 165 -3.55 6.33 -2.38
CA VAL A 165 -2.29 6.34 -3.13
C VAL A 165 -1.45 5.15 -2.69
N ALA A 166 -0.68 4.61 -3.60
CA ALA A 166 0.28 3.55 -3.30
C ALA A 166 1.62 3.82 -3.96
N VAL A 167 2.67 3.26 -3.37
CA VAL A 167 3.99 3.14 -3.96
C VAL A 167 4.39 1.68 -3.85
N VAL A 168 4.91 1.10 -4.91
CA VAL A 168 5.31 -0.30 -4.97
C VAL A 168 6.77 -0.45 -5.38
N ALA A 169 7.40 -1.55 -4.98
CA ALA A 169 8.77 -1.88 -5.36
C ALA A 169 8.91 -3.38 -5.61
N LYS A 170 9.87 -3.78 -6.44
CA LYS A 170 10.18 -5.20 -6.67
C LYS A 170 10.95 -5.82 -5.52
N GLY A 171 11.69 -5.02 -4.75
CA GLY A 171 12.45 -5.50 -3.61
C GLY A 171 13.24 -4.40 -2.92
N LYS A 172 14.06 -4.79 -1.93
CA LYS A 172 15.01 -3.90 -1.27
C LYS A 172 16.41 -4.09 -1.82
N VAL A 173 17.15 -3.00 -1.91
CA VAL A 173 18.59 -3.07 -2.16
C VAL A 173 19.23 -3.74 -0.96
N THR A 174 19.95 -4.83 -1.20
CA THR A 174 20.77 -5.49 -0.16
C THR A 174 22.06 -4.70 0.02
N PRO A 175 22.44 -4.32 1.25
CA PRO A 175 23.69 -3.61 1.50
C PRO A 175 24.90 -4.46 1.17
#